data_9923eb14bbbec9ed89503d6486498a63
#
_entry.id   9923eb14bbbec9ed89503d6486498a63
#
_cell.length_a   1.000
_cell.length_b   1.000
_cell.length_c   1.000
_cell.angle_alpha   90.00
_cell.angle_beta   90.00
_cell.angle_gamma   90.00
#
_symmetry.space_group_name_H-M   'P 1'
#
loop_
_entity.id
_entity.type
_entity.pdbx_description
1 polymer ?
#
loop_
_entity_poly.entity_id
_entity_poly.type
_entity_poly.pdbx_seq_one_letter_code
_entity_poly.pdbx_strand_id
1 'polypeptide(L)'
;MTVPAGETVALLGPNGAGKSTAVAALAGLLPIDTGQIALGDVTFDDPRVGVFVPAHQREIGVLFQDGLLFPHLNVLENVAFGLRQRGIQSDVAQARATDWLRRSGLEGFERRLPRQLSGGEAQRVALARALVTEPKLLLLDEPLSALDVTTRAQLRRTLADHLGGFPGPRLLITHDPTEAFLLADRVHVIQDGTVTQVGTAEEIRLRPRTRYAADLAGANLVSGNAAGGSVDTGRHTIHIADTEIEGEVLLVIRPAAIALYLHEPEGSPRNSWLTSIDLIEELGDRTRVLTGPPLPLAAEVTTDSARSLGLTPGANVWLSIKATEIDVQAR
;
A
#
# COMPACT_ATOMS: atom_id res chain seq x y z
N MET A 1 7.09 -14.77 -4.40
CA MET A 1 6.69 -13.99 -3.18
C MET A 1 6.58 -14.94 -2.00
N THR A 2 7.05 -14.56 -0.83
CA THR A 2 6.95 -15.35 0.41
C THR A 2 6.32 -14.48 1.49
N VAL A 3 5.40 -15.07 2.28
CA VAL A 3 4.75 -14.43 3.43
C VAL A 3 5.09 -15.28 4.66
N PRO A 4 5.95 -14.82 5.57
CA PRO A 4 6.31 -15.56 6.77
C PRO A 4 5.13 -15.72 7.74
N ALA A 5 5.13 -16.81 8.53
CA ALA A 5 4.15 -16.98 9.60
C ALA A 5 4.30 -15.85 10.63
N GLY A 6 3.17 -15.34 11.13
CA GLY A 6 3.15 -14.23 12.08
C GLY A 6 3.44 -12.85 11.49
N GLU A 7 3.76 -12.75 10.18
CA GLU A 7 3.97 -11.47 9.51
C GLU A 7 2.78 -11.07 8.62
N THR A 8 2.56 -9.77 8.50
CA THR A 8 1.68 -9.16 7.51
C THR A 8 2.53 -8.64 6.34
N VAL A 9 2.32 -9.18 5.16
CA VAL A 9 2.93 -8.65 3.93
C VAL A 9 1.87 -7.88 3.17
N ALA A 10 2.14 -6.61 2.86
CA ALA A 10 1.29 -5.83 1.96
C ALA A 10 1.72 -6.02 0.50
N LEU A 11 0.77 -6.30 -0.37
CA LEU A 11 0.92 -6.23 -1.83
C LEU A 11 0.35 -4.90 -2.32
N LEU A 12 1.22 -3.96 -2.65
CA LEU A 12 0.90 -2.59 -3.00
C LEU A 12 1.20 -2.35 -4.48
N GLY A 13 0.27 -1.80 -5.23
CA GLY A 13 0.45 -1.55 -6.66
C GLY A 13 -0.72 -0.82 -7.29
N PRO A 14 -0.55 -0.23 -8.49
CA PRO A 14 -1.62 0.48 -9.19
C PRO A 14 -2.75 -0.47 -9.59
N ASN A 15 -3.87 0.11 -10.03
CA ASN A 15 -4.95 -0.67 -10.61
C ASN A 15 -4.47 -1.41 -11.87
N GLY A 16 -4.89 -2.66 -12.03
CA GLY A 16 -4.45 -3.51 -13.13
C GLY A 16 -3.09 -4.20 -12.94
N ALA A 17 -2.38 -3.96 -11.84
CA ALA A 17 -1.07 -4.59 -11.58
C ALA A 17 -1.11 -6.11 -11.30
N GLY A 18 -2.30 -6.74 -11.28
CA GLY A 18 -2.44 -8.18 -11.04
C GLY A 18 -2.74 -8.58 -9.60
N LYS A 19 -3.00 -7.62 -8.69
CA LYS A 19 -3.27 -7.90 -7.27
C LYS A 19 -4.46 -8.84 -7.06
N SER A 20 -5.62 -8.54 -7.66
CA SER A 20 -6.83 -9.38 -7.53
C SER A 20 -6.66 -10.76 -8.18
N THR A 21 -5.88 -10.85 -9.25
CA THR A 21 -5.52 -12.15 -9.86
C THR A 21 -4.70 -12.98 -8.89
N ALA A 22 -3.72 -12.37 -8.21
CA ALA A 22 -2.94 -13.05 -7.19
C ALA A 22 -3.82 -13.55 -6.03
N VAL A 23 -4.80 -12.73 -5.55
CA VAL A 23 -5.78 -13.16 -4.54
C VAL A 23 -6.59 -14.35 -5.04
N ALA A 24 -7.13 -14.29 -6.26
CA ALA A 24 -7.94 -15.37 -6.83
C ALA A 24 -7.14 -16.68 -6.94
N ALA A 25 -5.89 -16.61 -7.36
CA ALA A 25 -5.00 -17.77 -7.43
C ALA A 25 -4.69 -18.33 -6.04
N LEU A 26 -4.33 -17.49 -5.08
CA LEU A 26 -4.07 -17.89 -3.69
C LEU A 26 -5.31 -18.48 -3.02
N ALA A 27 -6.48 -17.91 -3.26
CA ALA A 27 -7.76 -18.41 -2.74
C ALA A 27 -8.24 -19.70 -3.41
N GLY A 28 -7.61 -20.17 -4.51
CA GLY A 28 -8.02 -21.37 -5.24
C GLY A 28 -9.25 -21.18 -6.12
N LEU A 29 -9.49 -19.94 -6.55
CA LEU A 29 -10.56 -19.58 -7.49
C LEU A 29 -10.06 -19.57 -8.93
N LEU A 30 -8.73 -19.45 -9.13
CA LEU A 30 -8.06 -19.44 -10.42
C LEU A 30 -6.81 -20.33 -10.35
N PRO A 31 -6.61 -21.30 -11.26
CA PRO A 31 -5.35 -22.03 -11.34
C PRO A 31 -4.24 -21.14 -11.91
N ILE A 32 -2.99 -21.44 -11.54
CA ILE A 32 -1.81 -20.83 -12.15
C ILE A 32 -1.34 -21.62 -13.36
N ASP A 33 -0.75 -20.92 -14.34
CA ASP A 33 -0.19 -21.57 -15.53
C ASP A 33 1.22 -22.13 -15.29
N THR A 34 1.98 -21.47 -14.42
CA THR A 34 3.37 -21.83 -14.08
C THR A 34 3.71 -21.49 -12.64
N GLY A 35 4.72 -22.16 -12.10
CA GLY A 35 5.17 -21.92 -10.73
C GLY A 35 4.51 -22.84 -9.71
N GLN A 36 4.44 -22.38 -8.45
CA GLN A 36 3.88 -23.16 -7.35
C GLN A 36 3.26 -22.22 -6.31
N ILE A 37 2.12 -22.61 -5.75
CA ILE A 37 1.53 -22.03 -4.56
C ILE A 37 1.56 -23.09 -3.46
N ALA A 38 2.18 -22.77 -2.32
CA ALA A 38 2.25 -23.65 -1.17
C ALA A 38 2.02 -22.88 0.14
N LEU A 39 1.50 -23.56 1.16
CA LEU A 39 1.38 -23.07 2.53
C LEU A 39 2.04 -24.07 3.47
N GLY A 40 3.20 -23.71 4.04
CA GLY A 40 4.08 -24.65 4.70
C GLY A 40 4.47 -25.78 3.75
N ASP A 41 4.26 -27.03 4.17
CA ASP A 41 4.58 -28.21 3.37
C ASP A 41 3.45 -28.64 2.44
N VAL A 42 2.32 -27.92 2.42
CA VAL A 42 1.16 -28.27 1.59
C VAL A 42 1.17 -27.47 0.30
N THR A 43 1.31 -28.17 -0.84
CA THR A 43 1.16 -27.59 -2.17
C THR A 43 -0.31 -27.42 -2.52
N PHE A 44 -0.72 -26.19 -2.84
CA PHE A 44 -2.08 -25.87 -3.27
C PHE A 44 -2.25 -25.86 -4.78
N ASP A 45 -1.21 -25.46 -5.50
CA ASP A 45 -1.23 -25.40 -6.96
C ASP A 45 0.17 -25.58 -7.52
N ASP A 46 0.34 -26.56 -8.39
CA ASP A 46 1.58 -26.80 -9.16
C ASP A 46 1.22 -27.52 -10.47
N PRO A 47 1.15 -26.80 -11.59
CA PRO A 47 0.79 -27.37 -12.90
C PRO A 47 1.76 -28.46 -13.37
N ARG A 48 3.03 -28.43 -12.93
CA ARG A 48 4.06 -29.42 -13.35
C ARG A 48 3.75 -30.82 -12.85
N VAL A 49 3.06 -30.94 -11.74
CA VAL A 49 2.66 -32.22 -11.11
C VAL A 49 1.15 -32.42 -11.07
N GLY A 50 0.39 -31.52 -11.72
CA GLY A 50 -1.08 -31.64 -11.85
C GLY A 50 -1.83 -31.42 -10.53
N VAL A 51 -1.25 -30.69 -9.58
CA VAL A 51 -1.91 -30.41 -8.28
C VAL A 51 -2.68 -29.08 -8.38
N PHE A 52 -3.98 -29.14 -8.08
CA PHE A 52 -4.83 -27.96 -7.86
C PHE A 52 -5.80 -28.24 -6.73
N VAL A 53 -5.65 -27.55 -5.61
CA VAL A 53 -6.56 -27.62 -4.46
C VAL A 53 -7.60 -26.49 -4.61
N PRO A 54 -8.89 -26.80 -4.77
CA PRO A 54 -9.94 -25.78 -4.92
C PRO A 54 -10.18 -25.01 -3.62
N ALA A 55 -10.77 -23.82 -3.70
CA ALA A 55 -10.95 -22.87 -2.60
C ALA A 55 -11.55 -23.49 -1.33
N HIS A 56 -12.58 -24.35 -1.46
CA HIS A 56 -13.28 -24.95 -0.31
C HIS A 56 -12.43 -25.96 0.47
N GLN A 57 -11.32 -26.42 -0.08
CA GLN A 57 -10.37 -27.34 0.56
C GLN A 57 -9.13 -26.61 1.10
N ARG A 58 -8.95 -25.33 0.79
CA ARG A 58 -7.88 -24.51 1.37
C ARG A 58 -8.32 -23.95 2.70
N GLU A 59 -7.51 -24.10 3.72
CA GLU A 59 -7.77 -23.53 5.07
C GLU A 59 -7.38 -22.04 5.10
N ILE A 60 -8.00 -21.24 4.23
CA ILE A 60 -7.73 -19.81 4.04
C ILE A 60 -8.94 -19.00 4.48
N GLY A 61 -8.71 -17.93 5.24
CA GLY A 61 -9.67 -16.88 5.47
C GLY A 61 -9.51 -15.78 4.41
N VAL A 62 -10.61 -15.41 3.75
CA VAL A 62 -10.56 -14.34 2.73
C VAL A 62 -11.57 -13.26 3.10
N LEU A 63 -11.07 -12.04 3.16
CA LEU A 63 -11.88 -10.83 3.20
C LEU A 63 -11.77 -10.15 1.82
N PHE A 64 -12.85 -10.19 1.05
CA PHE A 64 -12.95 -9.55 -0.26
C PHE A 64 -13.30 -8.06 -0.13
N GLN A 65 -12.98 -7.28 -1.14
CA GLN A 65 -13.14 -5.82 -1.20
C GLN A 65 -14.53 -5.34 -0.76
N ASP A 66 -15.62 -5.97 -1.22
CA ASP A 66 -16.98 -5.58 -0.89
C ASP A 66 -17.56 -6.31 0.35
N GLY A 67 -16.69 -6.98 1.14
CA GLY A 67 -17.11 -7.81 2.27
C GLY A 67 -17.90 -9.05 1.87
N LEU A 68 -18.64 -9.02 0.76
CA LEU A 68 -19.42 -10.10 0.15
C LEU A 68 -20.23 -10.93 1.17
N LEU A 69 -20.97 -10.26 2.05
CA LEU A 69 -21.86 -10.95 2.98
C LEU A 69 -23.02 -11.62 2.22
N PHE A 70 -23.43 -12.78 2.69
CA PHE A 70 -24.60 -13.46 2.13
C PHE A 70 -25.89 -12.68 2.46
N PRO A 71 -26.57 -12.07 1.49
CA PRO A 71 -27.65 -11.12 1.74
C PRO A 71 -28.89 -11.72 2.36
N HIS A 72 -29.08 -13.05 2.21
CA HIS A 72 -30.19 -13.82 2.74
C HIS A 72 -29.94 -14.41 4.14
N LEU A 73 -28.70 -14.32 4.64
CA LEU A 73 -28.33 -14.76 5.98
C LEU A 73 -28.19 -13.54 6.90
N ASN A 74 -28.61 -13.70 8.16
CA ASN A 74 -28.34 -12.68 9.18
C ASN A 74 -26.84 -12.63 9.56
N VAL A 75 -26.48 -11.69 10.41
CA VAL A 75 -25.08 -11.48 10.84
C VAL A 75 -24.49 -12.72 11.49
N LEU A 76 -25.22 -13.35 12.45
CA LEU A 76 -24.76 -14.55 13.13
C LEU A 76 -24.55 -15.70 12.14
N GLU A 77 -25.49 -15.90 11.23
CA GLU A 77 -25.44 -16.95 10.22
C GLU A 77 -24.31 -16.72 9.21
N ASN A 78 -24.04 -15.47 8.83
CA ASN A 78 -22.90 -15.11 8.00
C ASN A 78 -21.59 -15.52 8.66
N VAL A 79 -21.38 -15.18 9.93
CA VAL A 79 -20.16 -15.53 10.66
C VAL A 79 -20.06 -17.06 10.88
N ALA A 80 -21.15 -17.72 11.28
CA ALA A 80 -21.17 -19.15 11.53
C ALA A 80 -21.06 -20.01 10.24
N PHE A 81 -21.23 -19.41 9.06
CA PHE A 81 -21.34 -20.14 7.79
C PHE A 81 -20.15 -21.08 7.54
N GLY A 82 -18.94 -20.56 7.62
CA GLY A 82 -17.71 -21.34 7.36
C GLY A 82 -17.53 -22.51 8.33
N LEU A 83 -17.89 -22.34 9.60
CA LEU A 83 -17.84 -23.41 10.60
C LEU A 83 -18.83 -24.53 10.27
N ARG A 84 -20.06 -24.18 9.88
CA ARG A 84 -21.06 -25.16 9.47
C ARG A 84 -20.65 -25.94 8.23
N GLN A 85 -20.04 -25.27 7.24
CA GLN A 85 -19.53 -25.95 6.04
C GLN A 85 -18.41 -26.96 6.35
N ARG A 86 -17.67 -26.74 7.46
CA ARG A 86 -16.66 -27.69 7.97
C ARG A 86 -17.26 -28.79 8.88
N GLY A 87 -18.59 -28.93 8.96
CA GLY A 87 -19.25 -29.94 9.74
C GLY A 87 -19.32 -29.68 11.24
N ILE A 88 -19.01 -28.46 11.70
CA ILE A 88 -19.17 -28.08 13.12
C ILE A 88 -20.68 -28.04 13.46
N GLN A 89 -21.05 -28.61 14.58
CA GLN A 89 -22.44 -28.60 15.06
C GLN A 89 -22.97 -27.17 15.17
N SER A 90 -24.27 -27.00 14.88
CA SER A 90 -24.86 -25.67 14.72
C SER A 90 -24.81 -24.82 15.98
N ASP A 91 -25.02 -25.40 17.15
CA ASP A 91 -24.94 -24.74 18.46
C ASP A 91 -23.52 -24.29 18.78
N VAL A 92 -22.51 -25.11 18.52
CA VAL A 92 -21.08 -24.76 18.68
C VAL A 92 -20.68 -23.68 17.69
N ALA A 93 -21.12 -23.80 16.43
CA ALA A 93 -20.80 -22.77 15.41
C ALA A 93 -21.42 -21.41 15.77
N GLN A 94 -22.68 -21.40 16.27
CA GLN A 94 -23.31 -20.16 16.71
C GLN A 94 -22.66 -19.58 17.96
N ALA A 95 -22.27 -20.39 18.93
CA ALA A 95 -21.58 -19.91 20.13
C ALA A 95 -20.23 -19.23 19.76
N ARG A 96 -19.41 -19.86 18.90
CA ARG A 96 -18.16 -19.28 18.39
C ARG A 96 -18.40 -17.98 17.61
N ALA A 97 -19.41 -17.97 16.75
CA ALA A 97 -19.77 -16.78 15.98
C ALA A 97 -20.22 -15.62 16.87
N THR A 98 -21.02 -15.89 17.92
CA THR A 98 -21.42 -14.87 18.91
C THR A 98 -20.22 -14.30 19.65
N ASP A 99 -19.26 -15.14 20.05
CA ASP A 99 -18.03 -14.67 20.69
C ASP A 99 -17.21 -13.76 19.78
N TRP A 100 -17.06 -14.11 18.48
CA TRP A 100 -16.39 -13.27 17.50
C TRP A 100 -17.12 -11.95 17.25
N LEU A 101 -18.46 -11.95 17.19
CA LEU A 101 -19.23 -10.72 17.06
C LEU A 101 -19.02 -9.79 18.26
N ARG A 102 -19.02 -10.32 19.48
CA ARG A 102 -18.73 -9.54 20.69
C ARG A 102 -17.33 -8.93 20.64
N ARG A 103 -16.29 -9.71 20.30
CA ARG A 103 -14.89 -9.21 20.14
C ARG A 103 -14.77 -8.13 19.06
N SER A 104 -15.62 -8.18 18.04
CA SER A 104 -15.66 -7.21 16.94
C SER A 104 -16.53 -5.98 17.25
N GLY A 105 -17.07 -5.85 18.48
CA GLY A 105 -17.96 -4.74 18.86
C GLY A 105 -19.30 -4.76 18.13
N LEU A 106 -19.83 -5.96 17.85
CA LEU A 106 -21.09 -6.18 17.13
C LEU A 106 -22.11 -6.95 17.98
N GLU A 107 -22.04 -6.82 19.29
CA GLU A 107 -23.01 -7.37 20.21
C GLU A 107 -24.40 -6.76 19.96
N GLY A 108 -25.43 -7.59 19.89
CA GLY A 108 -26.81 -7.17 19.57
C GLY A 108 -27.12 -7.05 18.07
N PHE A 109 -26.13 -7.38 17.19
CA PHE A 109 -26.33 -7.34 15.74
C PHE A 109 -26.70 -8.70 15.13
N GLU A 110 -26.76 -9.77 15.93
CA GLU A 110 -26.84 -11.17 15.50
C GLU A 110 -27.98 -11.41 14.50
N ARG A 111 -29.15 -10.76 14.71
CA ARG A 111 -30.37 -10.93 13.91
C ARG A 111 -30.50 -9.97 12.74
N ARG A 112 -29.60 -8.97 12.62
CA ARG A 112 -29.65 -8.00 11.50
C ARG A 112 -29.27 -8.68 10.19
N LEU A 113 -29.88 -8.22 9.10
CA LEU A 113 -29.50 -8.60 7.74
C LEU A 113 -28.40 -7.64 7.23
N PRO A 114 -27.55 -8.05 6.27
CA PRO A 114 -26.50 -7.20 5.71
C PRO A 114 -26.95 -5.81 5.26
N ARG A 115 -28.15 -5.70 4.67
CA ARG A 115 -28.76 -4.42 4.24
C ARG A 115 -29.07 -3.42 5.37
N GLN A 116 -29.01 -3.87 6.61
CA GLN A 116 -29.28 -3.07 7.81
C GLN A 116 -27.99 -2.61 8.50
N LEU A 117 -26.84 -2.91 7.90
CA LEU A 117 -25.52 -2.57 8.41
C LEU A 117 -24.95 -1.34 7.67
N SER A 118 -24.21 -0.50 8.38
CA SER A 118 -23.30 0.46 7.75
C SER A 118 -22.14 -0.29 7.08
N GLY A 119 -21.42 0.37 6.17
CA GLY A 119 -20.25 -0.22 5.52
C GLY A 119 -19.21 -0.75 6.50
N GLY A 120 -18.92 0.01 7.57
CA GLY A 120 -17.97 -0.40 8.60
C GLY A 120 -18.46 -1.58 9.46
N GLU A 121 -19.77 -1.67 9.74
CA GLU A 121 -20.36 -2.83 10.43
C GLU A 121 -20.30 -4.08 9.54
N ALA A 122 -20.65 -3.95 8.26
CA ALA A 122 -20.57 -5.04 7.30
C ALA A 122 -19.13 -5.57 7.16
N GLN A 123 -18.15 -4.68 7.15
CA GLN A 123 -16.74 -5.02 7.07
C GLN A 123 -16.27 -5.80 8.31
N ARG A 124 -16.67 -5.37 9.52
CA ARG A 124 -16.37 -6.11 10.76
C ARG A 124 -17.02 -7.49 10.79
N VAL A 125 -18.25 -7.63 10.29
CA VAL A 125 -18.90 -8.95 10.13
C VAL A 125 -18.12 -9.83 9.17
N ALA A 126 -17.69 -9.31 8.03
CA ALA A 126 -16.91 -10.05 7.04
C ALA A 126 -15.54 -10.49 7.59
N LEU A 127 -14.88 -9.63 8.39
CA LEU A 127 -13.64 -9.98 9.08
C LEU A 127 -13.88 -11.09 10.13
N ALA A 128 -14.91 -10.98 10.95
CA ALA A 128 -15.28 -12.01 11.91
C ALA A 128 -15.56 -13.36 11.21
N ARG A 129 -16.25 -13.33 10.07
CA ARG A 129 -16.50 -14.52 9.23
C ARG A 129 -15.20 -15.16 8.72
N ALA A 130 -14.22 -14.34 8.30
CA ALA A 130 -12.94 -14.85 7.82
C ALA A 130 -12.11 -15.49 8.94
N LEU A 131 -12.15 -14.92 10.15
CA LEU A 131 -11.31 -15.33 11.28
C LEU A 131 -11.92 -16.45 12.13
N VAL A 132 -13.25 -16.57 12.23
CA VAL A 132 -13.94 -17.55 13.09
C VAL A 132 -13.57 -19.00 12.78
N THR A 133 -13.16 -19.26 11.54
CA THR A 133 -12.74 -20.60 11.07
C THR A 133 -11.31 -20.95 11.47
N GLU A 134 -10.59 -20.05 12.15
CA GLU A 134 -9.18 -20.22 12.53
C GLU A 134 -8.33 -20.64 11.33
N PRO A 135 -8.29 -19.82 10.26
CA PRO A 135 -7.61 -20.18 9.03
C PRO A 135 -6.08 -20.25 9.23
N LYS A 136 -5.38 -20.95 8.35
CA LYS A 136 -3.91 -21.02 8.35
C LYS A 136 -3.25 -19.87 7.59
N LEU A 137 -3.99 -19.20 6.71
CA LEU A 137 -3.60 -18.02 5.95
C LEU A 137 -4.75 -17.02 5.91
N LEU A 138 -4.46 -15.74 6.08
CA LEU A 138 -5.44 -14.67 5.93
C LEU A 138 -5.13 -13.81 4.71
N LEU A 139 -6.09 -13.70 3.80
CA LEU A 139 -6.05 -12.82 2.63
C LEU A 139 -7.03 -11.65 2.85
N LEU A 140 -6.55 -10.44 2.75
CA LEU A 140 -7.31 -9.20 2.95
C LEU A 140 -7.24 -8.39 1.66
N ASP A 141 -8.31 -8.38 0.88
CA ASP A 141 -8.36 -7.65 -0.39
C ASP A 141 -9.09 -6.32 -0.20
N GLU A 142 -8.32 -5.23 -0.22
CA GLU A 142 -8.78 -3.85 0.00
C GLU A 142 -9.73 -3.68 1.21
N PRO A 143 -9.31 -4.11 2.42
CA PRO A 143 -10.20 -4.27 3.57
C PRO A 143 -10.84 -2.97 4.04
N LEU A 144 -10.37 -1.78 3.63
CA LEU A 144 -10.85 -0.50 4.11
C LEU A 144 -11.27 0.46 2.98
N SER A 145 -11.29 0.02 1.72
CA SER A 145 -11.49 0.89 0.54
C SER A 145 -12.88 1.54 0.47
N ALA A 146 -13.93 0.83 0.92
CA ALA A 146 -15.33 1.28 0.82
C ALA A 146 -15.79 2.19 1.98
N LEU A 147 -14.86 2.69 2.81
CA LEU A 147 -15.18 3.37 4.05
C LEU A 147 -14.84 4.87 4.00
N ASP A 148 -15.65 5.68 4.70
CA ASP A 148 -15.33 7.08 4.96
C ASP A 148 -14.07 7.23 5.84
N VAL A 149 -13.45 8.40 5.82
CA VAL A 149 -12.15 8.68 6.48
C VAL A 149 -12.17 8.35 7.97
N THR A 150 -13.25 8.71 8.68
CA THR A 150 -13.36 8.52 10.14
C THR A 150 -13.50 7.04 10.49
N THR A 151 -14.40 6.35 9.82
CA THR A 151 -14.65 4.90 9.98
C THR A 151 -13.41 4.08 9.59
N ARG A 152 -12.70 4.50 8.53
CA ARG A 152 -11.45 3.87 8.08
C ARG A 152 -10.37 3.90 9.16
N ALA A 153 -10.17 5.06 9.81
CA ALA A 153 -9.17 5.19 10.87
C ALA A 153 -9.47 4.30 12.08
N GLN A 154 -10.74 4.18 12.47
CA GLN A 154 -11.17 3.32 13.57
C GLN A 154 -11.02 1.83 13.22
N LEU A 155 -11.47 1.43 12.04
CA LEU A 155 -11.36 0.03 11.58
C LEU A 155 -9.92 -0.41 11.36
N ARG A 156 -9.03 0.50 10.94
CA ARG A 156 -7.60 0.21 10.83
C ARG A 156 -7.00 -0.23 12.16
N ARG A 157 -7.37 0.42 13.28
CA ARG A 157 -6.92 0.01 14.63
C ARG A 157 -7.46 -1.37 14.97
N THR A 158 -8.77 -1.59 14.80
CA THR A 158 -9.39 -2.89 15.05
C THR A 158 -8.75 -4.00 14.21
N LEU A 159 -8.45 -3.72 12.95
CA LEU A 159 -7.77 -4.67 12.06
C LEU A 159 -6.35 -4.96 12.56
N ALA A 160 -5.59 -3.94 12.96
CA ALA A 160 -4.26 -4.12 13.53
C ALA A 160 -4.27 -5.03 14.77
N ASP A 161 -5.23 -4.83 15.68
CA ASP A 161 -5.38 -5.65 16.89
C ASP A 161 -5.68 -7.13 16.53
N HIS A 162 -6.58 -7.38 15.57
CA HIS A 162 -6.90 -8.73 15.12
C HIS A 162 -5.74 -9.40 14.37
N LEU A 163 -5.03 -8.64 13.54
CA LEU A 163 -3.85 -9.14 12.83
C LEU A 163 -2.72 -9.47 13.81
N GLY A 164 -2.46 -8.64 14.82
CA GLY A 164 -1.43 -8.88 15.81
C GLY A 164 -1.60 -10.18 16.59
N GLY A 165 -2.84 -10.64 16.78
CA GLY A 165 -3.16 -11.92 17.43
C GLY A 165 -3.20 -13.14 16.51
N PHE A 166 -3.06 -12.99 15.20
CA PHE A 166 -3.15 -14.08 14.24
C PHE A 166 -1.79 -14.73 13.97
N PRO A 167 -1.60 -16.03 14.25
CA PRO A 167 -0.26 -16.67 14.20
C PRO A 167 0.20 -17.04 12.78
N GLY A 168 -0.73 -17.13 11.81
CA GLY A 168 -0.44 -17.50 10.42
C GLY A 168 0.10 -16.34 9.58
N PRO A 169 0.51 -16.61 8.34
CA PRO A 169 0.85 -15.58 7.37
C PRO A 169 -0.38 -14.75 6.99
N ARG A 170 -0.17 -13.44 6.76
CA ARG A 170 -1.22 -12.49 6.39
C ARG A 170 -0.80 -11.75 5.14
N LEU A 171 -1.64 -11.76 4.12
CA LEU A 171 -1.45 -10.97 2.91
C LEU A 171 -2.51 -9.88 2.83
N LEU A 172 -2.07 -8.63 2.88
CA LEU A 172 -2.89 -7.43 2.74
C LEU A 172 -2.72 -6.89 1.33
N ILE A 173 -3.80 -6.80 0.57
CA ILE A 173 -3.81 -6.14 -0.73
C ILE A 173 -4.45 -4.78 -0.53
N THR A 174 -3.75 -3.73 -0.96
CA THR A 174 -4.26 -2.37 -0.90
C THR A 174 -3.61 -1.50 -1.97
N HIS A 175 -4.28 -0.44 -2.35
CA HIS A 175 -3.71 0.66 -3.13
C HIS A 175 -3.39 1.88 -2.25
N ASP A 176 -3.78 1.86 -0.96
CA ASP A 176 -3.51 2.94 0.01
C ASP A 176 -2.15 2.71 0.69
N PRO A 177 -1.14 3.56 0.42
CA PRO A 177 0.17 3.44 1.07
C PRO A 177 0.10 3.57 2.59
N THR A 178 -0.87 4.34 3.12
CA THR A 178 -1.05 4.52 4.56
C THR A 178 -1.45 3.21 5.23
N GLU A 179 -2.33 2.43 4.59
CA GLU A 179 -2.71 1.11 5.10
C GLU A 179 -1.52 0.14 5.08
N ALA A 180 -0.83 0.06 3.93
CA ALA A 180 0.33 -0.81 3.77
C ALA A 180 1.41 -0.48 4.81
N PHE A 181 1.72 0.80 5.01
CA PHE A 181 2.81 1.25 5.89
C PHE A 181 2.47 1.13 7.40
N LEU A 182 1.19 1.12 7.76
CA LEU A 182 0.76 1.00 9.17
C LEU A 182 0.43 -0.43 9.58
N LEU A 183 0.02 -1.29 8.66
CA LEU A 183 -0.48 -2.64 8.98
C LEU A 183 0.50 -3.75 8.59
N ALA A 184 1.46 -3.49 7.71
CA ALA A 184 2.33 -4.52 7.20
C ALA A 184 3.75 -4.44 7.81
N ASP A 185 4.31 -5.60 8.10
CA ASP A 185 5.71 -5.77 8.49
C ASP A 185 6.62 -5.61 7.26
N ARG A 186 6.15 -6.04 6.09
CA ARG A 186 6.85 -5.89 4.80
C ARG A 186 5.89 -5.48 3.70
N VAL A 187 6.41 -4.73 2.74
CA VAL A 187 5.67 -4.25 1.57
C VAL A 187 6.31 -4.81 0.30
N HIS A 188 5.51 -5.42 -0.55
CA HIS A 188 5.85 -5.84 -1.90
C HIS A 188 5.17 -4.89 -2.87
N VAL A 189 5.96 -4.13 -3.62
CA VAL A 189 5.44 -3.25 -4.69
C VAL A 189 5.32 -4.06 -5.96
N ILE A 190 4.11 -4.16 -6.52
CA ILE A 190 3.83 -4.88 -7.77
C ILE A 190 3.46 -3.88 -8.86
N GLN A 191 4.07 -4.04 -10.04
CA GLN A 191 3.76 -3.30 -11.27
C GLN A 191 3.79 -4.28 -12.45
N ASP A 192 2.83 -4.20 -13.34
CA ASP A 192 2.74 -5.02 -14.56
C ASP A 192 2.92 -6.53 -14.30
N GLY A 193 2.28 -7.03 -13.24
CA GLY A 193 2.35 -8.44 -12.83
C GLY A 193 3.65 -8.87 -12.15
N THR A 194 4.61 -7.96 -11.96
CA THR A 194 5.93 -8.27 -11.39
C THR A 194 6.16 -7.52 -10.08
N VAL A 195 6.75 -8.19 -9.07
CA VAL A 195 7.21 -7.54 -7.84
C VAL A 195 8.49 -6.77 -8.15
N THR A 196 8.42 -5.45 -8.11
CA THR A 196 9.51 -4.53 -8.48
C THR A 196 10.36 -4.12 -7.29
N GLN A 197 9.78 -4.13 -6.09
CA GLN A 197 10.50 -3.80 -4.86
C GLN A 197 9.90 -4.54 -3.66
N VAL A 198 10.76 -4.93 -2.73
CA VAL A 198 10.39 -5.54 -1.43
C VAL A 198 11.19 -4.86 -0.34
N GLY A 199 10.51 -4.52 0.77
CA GLY A 199 11.17 -3.91 1.93
C GLY A 199 10.18 -3.61 3.05
N THR A 200 10.68 -3.02 4.13
CA THR A 200 9.83 -2.41 5.16
C THR A 200 9.19 -1.12 4.63
N ALA A 201 8.19 -0.59 5.33
CA ALA A 201 7.61 0.71 5.01
C ALA A 201 8.67 1.82 4.96
N GLU A 202 9.63 1.79 5.87
CA GLU A 202 10.73 2.75 5.94
C GLU A 202 11.67 2.62 4.73
N GLU A 203 12.07 1.41 4.35
CA GLU A 203 12.91 1.16 3.19
C GLU A 203 12.25 1.62 1.89
N ILE A 204 10.95 1.34 1.70
CA ILE A 204 10.21 1.80 0.52
C ILE A 204 10.14 3.34 0.47
N ARG A 205 9.94 3.99 1.61
CA ARG A 205 9.84 5.46 1.70
C ARG A 205 11.18 6.16 1.51
N LEU A 206 12.26 5.60 2.06
CA LEU A 206 13.59 6.21 1.99
C LEU A 206 14.31 5.89 0.68
N ARG A 207 14.07 4.69 0.12
CA ARG A 207 14.79 4.18 -1.05
C ARG A 207 13.85 3.60 -2.09
N PRO A 208 12.93 4.41 -2.66
CA PRO A 208 12.06 3.94 -3.74
C PRO A 208 12.90 3.61 -4.98
N ARG A 209 12.59 2.46 -5.62
CA ARG A 209 13.31 2.00 -6.83
C ARG A 209 12.52 2.22 -8.12
N THR A 210 11.26 2.57 -8.01
CA THR A 210 10.39 2.85 -9.17
C THR A 210 9.67 4.17 -8.96
N ARG A 211 9.23 4.78 -10.06
CA ARG A 211 8.45 6.02 -9.99
C ARG A 211 7.19 5.83 -9.12
N TYR A 212 6.50 4.72 -9.28
CA TYR A 212 5.33 4.41 -8.47
C TYR A 212 5.66 4.34 -6.97
N ALA A 213 6.76 3.68 -6.59
CA ALA A 213 7.21 3.63 -5.19
C ALA A 213 7.57 5.02 -4.65
N ALA A 214 8.19 5.88 -5.49
CA ALA A 214 8.50 7.26 -5.14
C ALA A 214 7.23 8.11 -4.96
N ASP A 215 6.25 7.97 -5.86
CA ASP A 215 4.96 8.66 -5.75
C ASP A 215 4.23 8.25 -4.45
N LEU A 216 4.25 6.95 -4.09
CA LEU A 216 3.72 6.46 -2.81
C LEU A 216 4.46 7.03 -1.59
N ALA A 217 5.78 7.20 -1.70
CA ALA A 217 6.62 7.80 -0.67
C ALA A 217 6.48 9.33 -0.60
N GLY A 218 5.80 9.94 -1.57
CA GLY A 218 5.71 11.38 -1.73
C GLY A 218 7.05 12.03 -2.08
N ALA A 219 7.94 11.34 -2.78
CA ALA A 219 9.27 11.80 -3.15
C ALA A 219 9.39 11.98 -4.67
N ASN A 220 10.34 12.82 -5.10
CA ASN A 220 10.76 12.88 -6.50
C ASN A 220 11.79 11.79 -6.75
N LEU A 221 11.68 11.10 -7.88
CA LEU A 221 12.65 10.12 -8.35
C LEU A 221 13.18 10.54 -9.73
N VAL A 222 14.48 10.72 -9.81
CA VAL A 222 15.17 11.11 -11.05
C VAL A 222 16.25 10.09 -11.37
N SER A 223 16.28 9.58 -12.58
CA SER A 223 17.36 8.71 -13.05
C SER A 223 18.42 9.50 -13.80
N GLY A 224 19.67 9.07 -13.69
CA GLY A 224 20.79 9.68 -14.41
C GLY A 224 22.05 8.85 -14.34
N ASN A 225 23.11 9.38 -14.92
CA ASN A 225 24.44 8.77 -14.90
C ASN A 225 25.37 9.62 -14.05
N ALA A 226 25.90 9.06 -12.97
CA ALA A 226 26.79 9.74 -12.03
C ALA A 226 28.24 9.68 -12.50
N ALA A 227 28.91 10.82 -12.40
CA ALA A 227 30.36 10.95 -12.59
C ALA A 227 30.90 12.17 -11.85
N GLY A 228 31.96 12.00 -11.04
CA GLY A 228 32.68 13.07 -10.40
C GLY A 228 31.83 14.05 -9.57
N GLY A 229 30.87 13.55 -8.80
CA GLY A 229 29.99 14.37 -7.95
C GLY A 229 28.87 15.09 -8.70
N SER A 230 28.58 14.68 -9.92
CA SER A 230 27.48 15.20 -10.74
C SER A 230 26.71 14.05 -11.38
N VAL A 231 25.42 14.27 -11.62
CA VAL A 231 24.54 13.31 -12.29
C VAL A 231 23.94 13.98 -13.53
N ASP A 232 24.21 13.42 -14.68
CA ASP A 232 23.58 13.82 -15.93
C ASP A 232 22.23 13.07 -16.08
N THR A 233 21.14 13.81 -16.09
CA THR A 233 19.78 13.28 -16.26
C THR A 233 19.33 13.25 -17.72
N GLY A 234 20.20 13.63 -18.65
CA GLY A 234 19.89 13.83 -20.07
C GLY A 234 19.10 15.12 -20.36
N ARG A 235 18.69 15.85 -19.32
CA ARG A 235 17.96 17.13 -19.43
C ARG A 235 18.60 18.23 -18.60
N HIS A 236 19.20 17.87 -17.50
CA HIS A 236 19.83 18.79 -16.56
C HIS A 236 20.91 18.04 -15.77
N THR A 237 21.97 18.75 -15.37
CA THR A 237 23.02 18.20 -14.51
C THR A 237 22.74 18.56 -13.06
N ILE A 238 22.76 17.55 -12.18
CA ILE A 238 22.54 17.70 -10.74
C ILE A 238 23.84 17.39 -10.00
N HIS A 239 24.30 18.32 -9.16
CA HIS A 239 25.42 18.10 -8.26
C HIS A 239 24.99 17.34 -7.02
N ILE A 240 25.72 16.31 -6.65
CA ILE A 240 25.49 15.45 -5.49
C ILE A 240 26.64 15.56 -4.49
N ALA A 241 26.40 15.19 -3.24
CA ALA A 241 27.42 15.24 -2.19
C ALA A 241 28.42 14.07 -2.28
N ASP A 242 27.98 12.93 -2.78
CA ASP A 242 28.82 11.75 -3.00
C ASP A 242 29.57 11.87 -4.32
N THR A 243 30.90 12.03 -4.21
CA THR A 243 31.79 12.20 -5.36
C THR A 243 32.39 10.89 -5.87
N GLU A 244 32.19 9.77 -5.14
CA GLU A 244 32.77 8.48 -5.47
C GLU A 244 31.81 7.59 -6.27
N ILE A 245 30.51 7.89 -6.25
CA ILE A 245 29.52 7.11 -6.96
C ILE A 245 29.59 7.35 -8.46
N GLU A 246 29.62 6.28 -9.24
CA GLU A 246 29.67 6.31 -10.70
C GLU A 246 28.64 5.38 -11.34
N GLY A 247 28.24 5.67 -12.58
CA GLY A 247 27.32 4.86 -13.37
C GLY A 247 25.85 5.23 -13.18
N GLU A 248 24.96 4.31 -13.55
CA GLU A 248 23.50 4.55 -13.46
C GLU A 248 23.04 4.66 -12.00
N VAL A 249 22.35 5.77 -11.70
CA VAL A 249 21.84 6.07 -10.36
C VAL A 249 20.39 6.53 -10.38
N LEU A 250 19.74 6.39 -9.21
CA LEU A 250 18.47 7.01 -8.89
C LEU A 250 18.71 8.08 -7.83
N LEU A 251 18.23 9.29 -8.09
CA LEU A 251 18.21 10.40 -7.15
C LEU A 251 16.83 10.46 -6.49
N VAL A 252 16.79 10.41 -5.17
CA VAL A 252 15.57 10.59 -4.39
C VAL A 252 15.63 11.95 -3.73
N ILE A 253 14.67 12.82 -4.08
CA ILE A 253 14.61 14.20 -3.60
C ILE A 253 13.26 14.42 -2.91
N ARG A 254 13.31 14.78 -1.64
CA ARG A 254 12.09 15.07 -0.90
C ARG A 254 11.54 16.43 -1.33
N PRO A 255 10.22 16.56 -1.57
CA PRO A 255 9.62 17.86 -1.94
C PRO A 255 9.94 18.99 -0.97
N ALA A 256 10.01 18.70 0.33
CA ALA A 256 10.34 19.68 1.37
C ALA A 256 11.82 20.13 1.36
N ALA A 257 12.71 19.41 0.67
CA ALA A 257 14.11 19.80 0.50
C ALA A 257 14.31 20.82 -0.64
N ILE A 258 13.25 21.06 -1.42
CA ILE A 258 13.27 21.97 -2.56
C ILE A 258 12.79 23.35 -2.10
N ALA A 259 13.65 24.35 -2.24
CA ALA A 259 13.30 25.73 -1.98
C ALA A 259 12.94 26.47 -3.29
N LEU A 260 11.96 27.37 -3.21
CA LEU A 260 11.50 28.19 -4.32
C LEU A 260 11.84 29.68 -4.06
N TYR A 261 12.32 30.38 -5.10
CA TYR A 261 12.70 31.78 -5.03
C TYR A 261 12.17 32.54 -6.25
N LEU A 262 11.93 33.85 -6.10
CA LEU A 262 11.54 34.73 -7.21
C LEU A 262 12.79 35.21 -8.03
N HIS A 263 13.94 35.20 -7.41
CA HIS A 263 15.23 35.60 -8.02
C HIS A 263 16.23 34.48 -7.85
N GLU A 264 17.30 34.50 -8.66
CA GLU A 264 18.37 33.53 -8.54
C GLU A 264 18.96 33.54 -7.12
N PRO A 265 18.93 32.40 -6.40
CA PRO A 265 19.44 32.34 -5.05
C PRO A 265 20.97 32.39 -5.04
N GLU A 266 21.54 33.19 -4.14
CA GLU A 266 22.98 33.24 -3.86
C GLU A 266 23.33 32.29 -2.70
N GLY A 267 24.59 31.87 -2.63
CA GLY A 267 25.13 31.14 -1.48
C GLY A 267 25.53 29.70 -1.75
N SER A 268 25.23 28.78 -0.80
CA SER A 268 25.77 27.42 -0.79
C SER A 268 25.02 26.36 -1.63
N PRO A 269 23.77 26.52 -2.06
CA PRO A 269 23.14 25.52 -2.93
C PRO A 269 23.91 25.37 -4.24
N ARG A 270 24.19 24.10 -4.61
CA ARG A 270 24.90 23.80 -5.87
C ARG A 270 23.93 23.57 -7.03
N ASN A 271 22.68 23.27 -6.74
CA ASN A 271 21.65 23.03 -7.72
C ASN A 271 20.64 24.16 -7.67
N SER A 272 20.64 25.01 -8.68
CA SER A 272 19.64 26.07 -8.83
C SER A 272 19.37 26.31 -10.31
N TRP A 273 18.10 26.37 -10.70
CA TRP A 273 17.68 26.63 -12.08
C TRP A 273 16.33 27.29 -12.15
N LEU A 274 16.09 28.00 -13.22
CA LEU A 274 14.80 28.61 -13.53
C LEU A 274 13.85 27.57 -14.13
N THR A 275 12.62 27.53 -13.64
CA THR A 275 11.57 26.62 -14.11
C THR A 275 10.21 27.30 -14.07
N SER A 276 9.22 26.76 -14.78
CA SER A 276 7.83 27.20 -14.69
C SER A 276 7.09 26.41 -13.60
N ILE A 277 6.02 26.99 -13.08
CA ILE A 277 5.06 26.30 -12.23
C ILE A 277 3.97 25.70 -13.13
N ASP A 278 3.82 24.37 -13.09
CA ASP A 278 2.80 23.68 -13.87
C ASP A 278 1.49 23.57 -13.10
N LEU A 279 1.54 23.23 -11.79
CA LEU A 279 0.38 23.03 -10.94
C LEU A 279 0.68 23.42 -9.49
N ILE A 280 -0.35 23.89 -8.78
CA ILE A 280 -0.31 24.19 -7.35
C ILE A 280 -1.46 23.45 -6.67
N GLU A 281 -1.15 22.69 -5.63
CA GLU A 281 -2.11 21.94 -4.81
C GLU A 281 -2.00 22.39 -3.36
N GLU A 282 -3.08 22.94 -2.80
CA GLU A 282 -3.14 23.28 -1.37
C GLU A 282 -3.46 22.04 -0.53
N LEU A 283 -2.59 21.68 0.41
CA LEU A 283 -2.68 20.52 1.29
C LEU A 283 -2.73 20.96 2.76
N GLY A 284 -3.75 21.74 3.09
CA GLY A 284 -3.92 22.31 4.44
C GLY A 284 -2.91 23.43 4.74
N ASP A 285 -1.96 23.19 5.64
CA ASP A 285 -0.88 24.13 6.00
C ASP A 285 0.30 24.14 5.02
N ARG A 286 0.29 23.26 4.03
CA ARG A 286 1.31 23.12 3.01
C ARG A 286 0.74 23.28 1.62
N THR A 287 1.62 23.67 0.71
CA THR A 287 1.33 23.82 -0.71
C THR A 287 2.35 23.03 -1.50
N ARG A 288 1.87 22.10 -2.31
CA ARG A 288 2.68 21.34 -3.26
C ARG A 288 2.70 22.07 -4.59
N VAL A 289 3.91 22.31 -5.11
CA VAL A 289 4.14 23.01 -6.36
C VAL A 289 4.80 22.05 -7.32
N LEU A 290 4.15 21.71 -8.41
CA LEU A 290 4.70 20.91 -9.49
C LEU A 290 5.37 21.85 -10.48
N THR A 291 6.64 21.60 -10.78
CA THR A 291 7.43 22.42 -11.71
C THR A 291 7.60 21.72 -13.06
N GLY A 292 7.81 22.52 -14.08
CA GLY A 292 8.05 22.10 -15.46
C GLY A 292 9.52 21.85 -15.81
N PRO A 293 9.85 21.97 -17.11
CA PRO A 293 11.23 21.80 -17.60
C PRO A 293 12.22 22.78 -16.93
N PRO A 294 13.53 22.44 -16.89
CA PRO A 294 14.18 21.30 -17.53
C PRO A 294 13.97 19.99 -16.78
N LEU A 295 13.70 20.01 -15.48
CA LEU A 295 13.52 18.83 -14.65
C LEU A 295 12.23 18.98 -13.83
N PRO A 296 11.12 18.31 -14.23
CA PRO A 296 9.86 18.37 -13.49
C PRO A 296 10.01 17.74 -12.10
N LEU A 297 9.80 18.54 -11.06
CA LEU A 297 9.86 18.12 -9.66
C LEU A 297 8.66 18.67 -8.89
N ALA A 298 8.28 17.98 -7.82
CA ALA A 298 7.35 18.48 -6.82
C ALA A 298 8.15 19.15 -5.69
N ALA A 299 7.89 20.42 -5.42
CA ALA A 299 8.34 21.12 -4.23
C ALA A 299 7.21 21.22 -3.21
N GLU A 300 7.54 21.32 -1.92
CA GLU A 300 6.57 21.52 -0.86
C GLU A 300 6.98 22.70 0.01
N VAL A 301 6.12 23.71 0.07
CA VAL A 301 6.32 24.93 0.86
C VAL A 301 5.12 25.15 1.80
N THR A 302 5.26 26.03 2.79
CA THR A 302 4.09 26.41 3.60
C THR A 302 3.11 27.22 2.77
N THR A 303 1.81 27.11 3.07
CA THR A 303 0.77 27.88 2.37
C THR A 303 1.02 29.39 2.47
N ASP A 304 1.54 29.86 3.60
CA ASP A 304 1.90 31.27 3.77
C ASP A 304 3.09 31.68 2.89
N SER A 305 4.10 30.80 2.72
CA SER A 305 5.20 31.04 1.78
C SER A 305 4.71 31.10 0.34
N ALA A 306 3.82 30.18 -0.06
CA ALA A 306 3.26 30.18 -1.40
C ALA A 306 2.50 31.49 -1.71
N ARG A 307 1.73 31.98 -0.75
CA ARG A 307 1.01 33.27 -0.87
C ARG A 307 1.95 34.47 -0.88
N SER A 308 2.95 34.52 0.00
CA SER A 308 3.89 35.63 0.06
C SER A 308 4.78 35.74 -1.17
N LEU A 309 5.11 34.61 -1.81
CA LEU A 309 5.83 34.56 -3.08
C LEU A 309 4.91 34.79 -4.29
N GLY A 310 3.59 34.87 -4.10
CA GLY A 310 2.62 35.06 -5.18
C GLY A 310 2.67 33.94 -6.23
N LEU A 311 2.89 32.69 -5.79
CA LEU A 311 3.02 31.56 -6.72
C LEU A 311 1.71 31.32 -7.46
N THR A 312 1.79 31.24 -8.79
CA THR A 312 0.65 30.95 -9.67
C THR A 312 1.08 30.01 -10.79
N PRO A 313 0.18 29.14 -11.30
CA PRO A 313 0.48 28.33 -12.48
C PRO A 313 0.93 29.21 -13.66
N GLY A 314 1.97 28.77 -14.37
CA GLY A 314 2.58 29.50 -15.48
C GLY A 314 3.65 30.53 -15.04
N ALA A 315 3.78 30.86 -13.76
CA ALA A 315 4.83 31.74 -13.28
C ALA A 315 6.21 31.06 -13.32
N ASN A 316 7.25 31.84 -13.54
CA ASN A 316 8.63 31.36 -13.44
C ASN A 316 9.15 31.52 -12.01
N VAL A 317 9.83 30.47 -11.52
CA VAL A 317 10.49 30.45 -10.22
C VAL A 317 11.87 29.84 -10.32
N TRP A 318 12.77 30.27 -9.45
CA TRP A 318 14.04 29.57 -9.23
C TRP A 318 13.81 28.44 -8.23
N LEU A 319 14.16 27.22 -8.65
CA LEU A 319 14.17 26.02 -7.81
C LEU A 319 15.60 25.82 -7.30
N SER A 320 15.74 25.50 -6.03
CA SER A 320 17.06 25.28 -5.43
C SER A 320 17.06 24.07 -4.50
N ILE A 321 18.12 23.24 -4.60
CA ILE A 321 18.31 22.03 -3.80
C ILE A 321 19.78 21.96 -3.35
N LYS A 322 20.01 21.71 -2.06
CA LYS A 322 21.36 21.40 -1.59
C LYS A 322 21.78 20.00 -2.03
N ALA A 323 23.01 19.81 -2.44
CA ALA A 323 23.56 18.51 -2.82
C ALA A 323 23.45 17.46 -1.69
N THR A 324 23.50 17.90 -0.42
CA THR A 324 23.34 17.07 0.77
C THR A 324 21.90 16.58 1.05
N GLU A 325 20.91 17.17 0.38
CA GLU A 325 19.49 16.79 0.51
C GLU A 325 19.05 15.81 -0.60
N ILE A 326 19.99 15.34 -1.40
CA ILE A 326 19.75 14.40 -2.49
C ILE A 326 20.29 13.04 -2.08
N ASP A 327 19.39 12.09 -1.87
CA ASP A 327 19.77 10.70 -1.62
C ASP A 327 20.09 10.01 -2.96
N VAL A 328 21.27 9.40 -3.06
CA VAL A 328 21.74 8.73 -4.28
C VAL A 328 21.76 7.23 -4.07
N GLN A 329 21.21 6.50 -5.03
CA GLN A 329 21.16 5.05 -4.99
C GLN A 329 21.70 4.48 -6.30
N ALA A 330 22.61 3.52 -6.24
CA ALA A 330 22.99 2.73 -7.42
C ALA A 330 21.76 1.95 -7.93
N ARG A 331 21.61 1.94 -9.25
CA ARG A 331 20.48 1.28 -9.91
C ARG A 331 20.67 -0.25 -10.01
#